data_e5305ac18496a28f1cb2f54fc1fac814
#
_entry.id   e5305ac18496a28f1cb2f54fc1fac814
#
_cell.length_a   1.000
_cell.length_b   1.000
_cell.length_c   1.000
_cell.angle_alpha   90.00
_cell.angle_beta   90.00
_cell.angle_gamma   90.00
#
_symmetry.space_group_name_H-M   'P 1'
#
loop_
_entity.id
_entity.type
_entity.pdbx_description
1 polymer ?
#
loop_
_entity_poly.entity_id
_entity_poly.type
_entity_poly.pdbx_seq_one_letter_code
_entity_poly.pdbx_strand_id
1 'polypeptide(L)'
;MDPDAYLCQLADVFNGISVQTPSISAVVAIVLAGLLLLVSGFASASEIAFFSLSPSDLNAIAERKHPSDEKISNLLDNSERLLATILITNNFVNVTIIMLCNFFFMNVFQFHSPIAEFLILTVVLTFLLLLFGEIMPKIYSAQKTLAFCRFAAPGITFCRSCLLYTSPSPR
;
A
#
# COMPACT_ATOMS: atom_id res chain seq x y z
N MET A 1 39.19 -4.00 -16.10
CA MET A 1 37.71 -3.98 -16.21
C MET A 1 37.37 -2.51 -16.38
N ASP A 2 37.10 -2.08 -17.63
CA ASP A 2 36.99 -0.66 -17.98
C ASP A 2 35.64 -0.10 -17.50
N PRO A 3 35.62 0.89 -16.59
CA PRO A 3 34.39 1.54 -16.13
C PRO A 3 33.61 2.19 -17.27
N ASP A 4 34.29 2.59 -18.33
CA ASP A 4 33.64 3.22 -19.50
C ASP A 4 32.79 2.23 -20.31
N ALA A 5 33.11 0.95 -20.30
CA ALA A 5 32.32 -0.08 -20.97
C ALA A 5 30.94 -0.29 -20.27
N TYR A 6 30.90 -0.19 -18.96
CA TYR A 6 29.63 -0.29 -18.20
C TYR A 6 28.75 0.96 -18.36
N LEU A 7 29.38 2.14 -18.44
CA LEU A 7 28.68 3.39 -18.71
C LEU A 7 28.07 3.40 -20.11
N CYS A 8 28.79 2.90 -21.12
CA CYS A 8 28.26 2.74 -22.48
C CYS A 8 27.09 1.74 -22.51
N GLN A 9 27.20 0.58 -21.84
CA GLN A 9 26.11 -0.38 -21.77
C GLN A 9 24.86 0.18 -21.04
N LEU A 10 25.06 0.94 -19.98
CA LEU A 10 23.95 1.65 -19.32
C LEU A 10 23.33 2.71 -20.22
N ALA A 11 24.13 3.48 -20.94
CA ALA A 11 23.64 4.47 -21.88
C ALA A 11 22.84 3.83 -23.03
N ASP A 12 23.27 2.68 -23.55
CA ASP A 12 22.54 1.93 -24.59
C ASP A 12 21.20 1.38 -24.08
N VAL A 13 21.11 0.98 -22.82
CA VAL A 13 19.85 0.56 -22.20
C VAL A 13 18.84 1.72 -22.14
N PHE A 14 19.31 2.92 -21.82
CA PHE A 14 18.43 4.10 -21.75
C PHE A 14 18.09 4.67 -23.15
N ASN A 15 19.01 4.62 -24.10
CA ASN A 15 18.78 5.07 -25.48
C ASN A 15 17.85 4.13 -26.27
N GLY A 16 17.67 2.89 -25.84
CA GLY A 16 16.79 1.91 -26.47
C GLY A 16 15.34 1.92 -25.95
N ILE A 17 14.95 2.87 -25.11
CA ILE A 17 13.57 2.96 -24.59
C ILE A 17 12.70 3.72 -25.60
N SER A 18 11.78 3.01 -26.26
CA SER A 18 10.75 3.63 -27.07
C SER A 18 9.43 3.74 -26.29
N VAL A 19 8.82 4.90 -26.33
CA VAL A 19 7.54 5.17 -25.65
C VAL A 19 6.41 5.09 -26.67
N GLN A 20 5.46 4.21 -26.42
CA GLN A 20 4.24 4.10 -27.22
C GLN A 20 3.09 4.86 -26.58
N THR A 21 2.09 5.24 -27.38
CA THR A 21 0.86 5.84 -26.88
C THR A 21 0.11 4.82 -26.03
N PRO A 22 -0.22 5.17 -24.77
CA PRO A 22 -0.89 4.22 -23.87
C PRO A 22 -2.27 3.82 -24.41
N SER A 23 -2.58 2.55 -24.35
CA SER A 23 -3.94 2.07 -24.64
C SER A 23 -4.90 2.50 -23.53
N ILE A 24 -6.20 2.57 -23.83
CA ILE A 24 -7.23 2.94 -22.83
C ILE A 24 -7.15 1.98 -21.63
N SER A 25 -6.90 0.70 -21.85
CA SER A 25 -6.74 -0.30 -20.77
C SER A 25 -5.52 -0.02 -19.88
N ALA A 26 -4.42 0.46 -20.46
CA ALA A 26 -3.23 0.84 -19.69
C ALA A 26 -3.50 2.08 -18.83
N VAL A 27 -4.22 3.07 -19.36
CA VAL A 27 -4.62 4.25 -18.58
C VAL A 27 -5.54 3.88 -17.42
N VAL A 28 -6.50 3.01 -17.65
CA VAL A 28 -7.38 2.50 -16.57
C VAL A 28 -6.58 1.75 -15.52
N ALA A 29 -5.61 0.91 -15.92
CA ALA A 29 -4.77 0.16 -15.00
C ALA A 29 -3.94 1.08 -14.07
N ILE A 30 -3.31 2.13 -14.62
CA ILE A 30 -2.50 3.05 -13.79
C ILE A 30 -3.36 3.91 -12.86
N VAL A 31 -4.55 4.34 -13.30
CA VAL A 31 -5.51 5.06 -12.44
C VAL A 31 -5.97 4.16 -11.30
N LEU A 32 -6.31 2.90 -11.59
CA LEU A 32 -6.71 1.93 -10.58
C LEU A 32 -5.56 1.62 -9.61
N ALA A 33 -4.32 1.48 -10.10
CA ALA A 33 -3.14 1.32 -9.26
C ALA A 33 -2.95 2.50 -8.30
N GLY A 34 -3.16 3.74 -8.78
CA GLY A 34 -3.11 4.94 -7.94
C GLY A 34 -4.17 4.95 -6.83
N LEU A 35 -5.41 4.55 -7.14
CA LEU A 35 -6.46 4.41 -6.13
C LEU A 35 -6.13 3.32 -5.10
N LEU A 36 -5.60 2.19 -5.55
CA LEU A 36 -5.16 1.11 -4.66
C LEU A 36 -3.97 1.53 -3.80
N LEU A 37 -3.07 2.39 -4.30
CA LEU A 37 -1.96 2.94 -3.52
C LEU A 37 -2.48 3.76 -2.32
N LEU A 38 -3.57 4.52 -2.49
CA LEU A 38 -4.22 5.22 -1.37
C LEU A 38 -4.79 4.24 -0.34
N VAL A 39 -5.38 3.13 -0.79
CA VAL A 39 -5.88 2.06 0.10
C VAL A 39 -4.72 1.38 0.85
N SER A 40 -3.59 1.10 0.16
CA SER A 40 -2.38 0.55 0.79
C SER A 40 -1.83 1.49 1.85
N GLY A 41 -1.70 2.79 1.53
CA GLY A 41 -1.27 3.81 2.48
C GLY A 41 -2.21 3.94 3.68
N PHE A 42 -3.52 3.87 3.46
CA PHE A 42 -4.52 3.86 4.52
C PHE A 42 -4.37 2.64 5.43
N ALA A 43 -4.18 1.44 4.89
CA ALA A 43 -3.97 0.21 5.66
C ALA A 43 -2.68 0.29 6.49
N SER A 44 -1.57 0.72 5.87
CA SER A 44 -0.26 0.88 6.54
C SER A 44 -0.29 1.93 7.65
N ALA A 45 -0.97 3.07 7.43
CA ALA A 45 -1.16 4.10 8.42
C ALA A 45 -2.03 3.62 9.59
N SER A 46 -3.06 2.82 9.30
CA SER A 46 -3.94 2.24 10.32
C SER A 46 -3.18 1.28 11.24
N GLU A 47 -2.28 0.48 10.70
CA GLU A 47 -1.43 -0.41 11.50
C GLU A 47 -0.71 0.37 12.61
N ILE A 48 0.04 1.41 12.25
CA ILE A 48 0.77 2.23 13.22
C ILE A 48 -0.18 2.96 14.18
N ALA A 49 -1.26 3.55 13.67
CA ALA A 49 -2.20 4.29 14.50
C ALA A 49 -2.83 3.41 15.60
N PHE A 50 -3.34 2.24 15.27
CA PHE A 50 -3.99 1.36 16.26
C PHE A 50 -3.00 0.76 17.27
N PHE A 51 -1.75 0.50 16.86
CA PHE A 51 -0.75 -0.12 17.74
C PHE A 51 0.17 0.87 18.46
N SER A 52 0.07 2.18 18.16
CA SER A 52 0.83 3.25 18.82
C SER A 52 -0.04 4.14 19.73
N LEU A 53 -1.25 3.70 20.08
CA LEU A 53 -2.12 4.41 21.02
C LEU A 53 -1.46 4.50 22.39
N SER A 54 -1.40 5.71 22.93
CA SER A 54 -0.88 5.97 24.28
C SER A 54 -1.93 5.62 25.35
N PRO A 55 -1.53 5.40 26.61
CA PRO A 55 -2.48 5.19 27.72
C PRO A 55 -3.49 6.35 27.88
N SER A 56 -3.10 7.59 27.56
CA SER A 56 -4.01 8.74 27.56
C SER A 56 -5.05 8.66 26.44
N ASP A 57 -4.66 8.15 25.26
CA ASP A 57 -5.57 7.96 24.14
C ASP A 57 -6.59 6.86 24.45
N LEU A 58 -6.14 5.76 25.07
CA LEU A 58 -7.02 4.67 25.51
C LEU A 58 -8.05 5.15 26.54
N ASN A 59 -7.65 5.99 27.48
CA ASN A 59 -8.58 6.61 28.42
C ASN A 59 -9.60 7.52 27.71
N ALA A 60 -9.16 8.32 26.74
CA ALA A 60 -10.05 9.17 25.95
C ALA A 60 -11.06 8.35 25.12
N ILE A 61 -10.65 7.18 24.62
CA ILE A 61 -11.54 6.23 23.92
C ILE A 61 -12.53 5.61 24.90
N ALA A 62 -12.10 5.28 26.12
CA ALA A 62 -12.96 4.67 27.14
C ALA A 62 -14.09 5.62 27.61
N GLU A 63 -13.88 6.94 27.54
CA GLU A 63 -14.91 7.94 27.82
C GLU A 63 -16.05 7.97 26.80
N ARG A 64 -15.89 7.31 25.64
CA ARG A 64 -16.89 7.17 24.55
C ARG A 64 -17.51 8.50 24.10
N LYS A 65 -16.72 9.55 24.03
CA LYS A 65 -17.19 10.90 23.61
C LYS A 65 -17.35 11.04 22.10
N HIS A 66 -16.75 10.12 21.31
CA HIS A 66 -16.79 10.14 19.86
C HIS A 66 -17.49 8.87 19.32
N PRO A 67 -18.32 8.96 18.27
CA PRO A 67 -19.05 7.80 17.73
C PRO A 67 -18.15 6.66 17.20
N SER A 68 -16.88 6.95 16.91
CA SER A 68 -15.90 5.93 16.49
C SER A 68 -15.23 5.21 17.67
N ASP A 69 -15.31 5.74 18.90
CA ASP A 69 -14.58 5.20 20.07
C ASP A 69 -15.05 3.78 20.41
N GLU A 70 -16.34 3.49 20.28
CA GLU A 70 -16.87 2.14 20.47
C GLU A 70 -16.33 1.16 19.42
N LYS A 71 -16.22 1.58 18.16
CA LYS A 71 -15.64 0.76 17.09
C LYS A 71 -14.16 0.49 17.34
N ILE A 72 -13.41 1.48 17.81
CA ILE A 72 -11.99 1.34 18.15
C ILE A 72 -11.84 0.34 19.29
N SER A 73 -12.62 0.45 20.37
CA SER A 73 -12.60 -0.50 21.48
C SER A 73 -12.85 -1.93 21.00
N ASN A 74 -13.92 -2.16 20.22
CA ASN A 74 -14.24 -3.48 19.66
C ASN A 74 -13.16 -4.04 18.71
N LEU A 75 -12.42 -3.18 18.03
CA LEU A 75 -11.29 -3.58 17.18
C LEU A 75 -10.07 -3.96 18.02
N LEU A 76 -9.77 -3.20 19.06
CA LEU A 76 -8.65 -3.45 19.97
C LEU A 76 -8.85 -4.69 20.85
N ASP A 77 -10.10 -5.00 21.25
CA ASP A 77 -10.42 -6.22 21.99
C ASP A 77 -10.02 -7.50 21.26
N ASN A 78 -9.94 -7.43 19.92
CA ASN A 78 -9.48 -8.52 19.07
C ASN A 78 -8.27 -8.08 18.24
N SER A 79 -7.22 -7.60 18.89
CA SER A 79 -6.03 -7.00 18.26
C SER A 79 -5.33 -7.94 17.26
N GLU A 80 -5.28 -9.25 17.52
CA GLU A 80 -4.70 -10.25 16.60
C GLU A 80 -5.47 -10.29 15.26
N ARG A 81 -6.81 -10.27 15.32
CA ARG A 81 -7.64 -10.25 14.12
C ARG A 81 -7.56 -8.92 13.39
N LEU A 82 -7.42 -7.83 14.14
CA LEU A 82 -7.19 -6.50 13.57
C LEU A 82 -5.88 -6.48 12.79
N LEU A 83 -4.79 -6.95 13.39
CA LEU A 83 -3.48 -7.02 12.74
C LEU A 83 -3.52 -7.89 11.49
N ALA A 84 -4.09 -9.09 11.58
CA ALA A 84 -4.23 -9.98 10.45
C ALA A 84 -5.04 -9.35 9.31
N THR A 85 -6.15 -8.66 9.62
CA THR A 85 -6.98 -7.96 8.62
C THR A 85 -6.19 -6.89 7.88
N ILE A 86 -5.47 -6.04 8.62
CA ILE A 86 -4.67 -4.95 8.04
C ILE A 86 -3.54 -5.52 7.18
N LEU A 87 -2.82 -6.53 7.68
CA LEU A 87 -1.69 -7.15 7.00
C LEU A 87 -2.11 -7.84 5.70
N ILE A 88 -3.20 -8.61 5.73
CA ILE A 88 -3.74 -9.30 4.53
C ILE A 88 -4.19 -8.26 3.51
N THR A 89 -4.94 -7.23 3.94
CA THR A 89 -5.41 -6.17 3.05
C THR A 89 -4.24 -5.46 2.38
N ASN A 90 -3.22 -5.07 3.15
CA ASN A 90 -2.05 -4.37 2.64
C ASN A 90 -1.28 -5.20 1.62
N ASN A 91 -0.99 -6.46 1.94
CA ASN A 91 -0.26 -7.36 1.04
C ASN A 91 -1.03 -7.65 -0.25
N PHE A 92 -2.34 -7.89 -0.15
CA PHE A 92 -3.19 -8.13 -1.31
C PHE A 92 -3.22 -6.92 -2.26
N VAL A 93 -3.40 -5.73 -1.69
CA VAL A 93 -3.41 -4.48 -2.45
C VAL A 93 -2.05 -4.22 -3.10
N ASN A 94 -0.94 -4.44 -2.38
CA ASN A 94 0.41 -4.24 -2.90
C ASN A 94 0.71 -5.15 -4.11
N VAL A 95 0.36 -6.43 -4.03
CA VAL A 95 0.52 -7.37 -5.16
C VAL A 95 -0.33 -6.93 -6.35
N THR A 96 -1.55 -6.48 -6.11
CA THR A 96 -2.43 -5.98 -7.18
C THR A 96 -1.87 -4.74 -7.85
N ILE A 97 -1.31 -3.78 -7.08
CA ILE A 97 -0.64 -2.58 -7.62
C ILE A 97 0.53 -2.98 -8.52
N ILE A 98 1.39 -3.91 -8.07
CA ILE A 98 2.54 -4.37 -8.85
C ILE A 98 2.08 -4.97 -10.19
N MET A 99 1.04 -5.79 -10.20
CA MET A 99 0.49 -6.38 -11.42
C MET A 99 -0.06 -5.33 -12.39
N LEU A 100 -0.81 -4.35 -11.87
CA LEU A 100 -1.36 -3.26 -12.69
C LEU A 100 -0.27 -2.34 -13.25
N CYS A 101 0.72 -2.01 -12.45
CA CYS A 101 1.86 -1.22 -12.89
C CYS A 101 2.67 -1.96 -13.95
N ASN A 102 2.97 -3.24 -13.76
CA ASN A 102 3.65 -4.04 -14.78
C ASN A 102 2.86 -4.04 -16.09
N PHE A 103 1.56 -4.27 -16.03
CA PHE A 103 0.70 -4.21 -17.23
C PHE A 103 0.78 -2.85 -17.93
N PHE A 104 0.77 -1.75 -17.18
CA PHE A 104 0.91 -0.40 -17.73
C PHE A 104 2.27 -0.21 -18.40
N PHE A 105 3.35 -0.55 -17.69
CA PHE A 105 4.71 -0.34 -18.22
C PHE A 105 4.98 -1.17 -19.48
N MET A 106 4.57 -2.43 -19.52
CA MET A 106 4.70 -3.29 -20.71
C MET A 106 3.91 -2.76 -21.94
N ASN A 107 2.83 -2.00 -21.71
CA ASN A 107 2.05 -1.40 -22.78
C ASN A 107 2.61 -0.07 -23.28
N VAL A 108 3.39 0.64 -22.44
CA VAL A 108 3.84 2.02 -22.76
C VAL A 108 5.32 2.04 -23.16
N PHE A 109 6.14 1.19 -22.51
CA PHE A 109 7.59 1.20 -22.72
C PHE A 109 8.02 -0.09 -23.42
N GLN A 110 8.83 0.05 -24.47
CA GLN A 110 9.51 -1.07 -25.08
C GLN A 110 10.99 -0.98 -24.75
N PHE A 111 11.49 -1.97 -24.04
CA PHE A 111 12.89 -2.10 -23.68
C PHE A 111 13.59 -3.05 -24.66
N HIS A 112 14.82 -2.74 -25.03
CA HIS A 112 15.64 -3.61 -25.88
C HIS A 112 16.12 -4.87 -25.14
N SER A 113 16.22 -4.80 -23.80
CA SER A 113 16.67 -5.90 -22.97
C SER A 113 15.60 -6.26 -21.93
N PRO A 114 15.03 -7.50 -21.99
CA PRO A 114 14.05 -7.95 -21.00
C PRO A 114 14.57 -8.00 -19.56
N ILE A 115 15.89 -8.24 -19.40
CA ILE A 115 16.52 -8.28 -18.07
C ILE A 115 16.61 -6.86 -17.49
N ALA A 116 16.99 -5.87 -18.29
CA ALA A 116 17.06 -4.47 -17.85
C ALA A 116 15.65 -3.94 -17.52
N GLU A 117 14.66 -4.25 -18.34
CA GLU A 117 13.25 -3.96 -18.09
C GLU A 117 12.81 -4.47 -16.71
N PHE A 118 12.99 -5.76 -16.46
CA PHE A 118 12.59 -6.40 -15.20
C PHE A 118 13.29 -5.74 -14.00
N LEU A 119 14.60 -5.51 -14.06
CA LEU A 119 15.36 -4.90 -12.96
C LEU A 119 14.91 -3.47 -12.67
N ILE A 120 14.81 -2.63 -13.71
CA ILE A 120 14.43 -1.21 -13.56
C ILE A 120 13.01 -1.11 -13.00
N LEU A 121 12.06 -1.84 -13.58
CA LEU A 121 10.66 -1.82 -13.13
C LEU A 121 10.54 -2.34 -11.68
N THR A 122 11.18 -3.47 -11.36
CA THR A 122 11.11 -4.03 -10.02
C THR A 122 11.68 -3.06 -8.98
N VAL A 123 12.84 -2.48 -9.22
CA VAL A 123 13.48 -1.56 -8.28
C VAL A 123 12.64 -0.27 -8.11
N VAL A 124 12.23 0.34 -9.22
CA VAL A 124 11.47 1.60 -9.18
C VAL A 124 10.10 1.38 -8.53
N LEU A 125 9.37 0.34 -8.93
CA LEU A 125 8.05 0.04 -8.36
C LEU A 125 8.14 -0.29 -6.87
N THR A 126 9.10 -1.12 -6.47
CA THR A 126 9.29 -1.46 -5.06
C THR A 126 9.62 -0.24 -4.23
N PHE A 127 10.50 0.63 -4.73
CA PHE A 127 10.86 1.87 -4.04
C PHE A 127 9.65 2.82 -3.89
N LEU A 128 8.89 3.04 -4.97
CA LEU A 128 7.69 3.90 -4.94
C LEU A 128 6.61 3.33 -3.99
N LEU A 129 6.39 2.02 -4.05
CA LEU A 129 5.41 1.35 -3.22
C LEU A 129 5.78 1.42 -1.74
N LEU A 130 7.06 1.16 -1.42
CA LEU A 130 7.57 1.27 -0.06
C LEU A 130 7.48 2.70 0.47
N LEU A 131 7.84 3.70 -0.35
CA LEU A 131 7.83 5.10 0.05
C LEU A 131 6.40 5.62 0.25
N PHE A 132 5.54 5.49 -0.76
CA PHE A 132 4.19 6.08 -0.74
C PHE A 132 3.13 5.17 -0.14
N GLY A 133 3.27 3.84 -0.27
CA GLY A 133 2.33 2.86 0.28
C GLY A 133 2.60 2.49 1.73
N GLU A 134 3.84 2.69 2.23
CA GLU A 134 4.20 2.27 3.58
C GLU A 134 4.82 3.37 4.43
N ILE A 135 5.96 3.92 4.04
CA ILE A 135 6.76 4.80 4.93
C ILE A 135 6.03 6.11 5.20
N MET A 136 5.64 6.84 4.17
CA MET A 136 5.01 8.16 4.33
C MET A 136 3.69 8.10 5.12
N PRO A 137 2.76 7.18 4.83
CA PRO A 137 1.52 7.05 5.59
C PRO A 137 1.76 6.69 7.07
N LYS A 138 2.72 5.81 7.35
CA LYS A 138 3.10 5.42 8.72
C LYS A 138 3.65 6.59 9.53
N ILE A 139 4.52 7.41 8.94
CA ILE A 139 5.06 8.61 9.61
C ILE A 139 3.94 9.61 9.93
N TYR A 140 3.03 9.82 8.98
CA TYR A 140 1.91 10.74 9.18
C TYR A 140 0.96 10.27 10.29
N SER A 141 0.59 9.00 10.32
CA SER A 141 -0.33 8.45 11.33
C SER A 141 0.26 8.44 12.73
N ALA A 142 1.58 8.24 12.86
CA ALA A 142 2.30 8.28 14.13
C ALA A 142 2.24 9.67 14.82
N GLN A 143 2.09 10.76 14.05
CA GLN A 143 2.00 12.12 14.61
C GLN A 143 0.61 12.46 15.15
N LYS A 144 -0.45 11.84 14.64
CA LYS A 144 -1.85 12.12 15.00
C LYS A 144 -2.63 10.82 15.24
N THR A 145 -2.11 9.98 16.09
CA THR A 145 -2.55 8.60 16.32
C THR A 145 -4.05 8.49 16.60
N LEU A 146 -4.57 9.18 17.62
CA LEU A 146 -5.98 9.10 18.02
C LEU A 146 -6.93 9.65 16.94
N ALA A 147 -6.57 10.78 16.31
CA ALA A 147 -7.39 11.35 15.25
C ALA A 147 -7.47 10.42 14.04
N PHE A 148 -6.34 9.80 13.70
CA PHE A 148 -6.28 8.84 12.60
C PHE A 148 -7.04 7.54 12.92
N CYS A 149 -6.95 7.02 14.14
CA CYS A 149 -7.75 5.85 14.58
C CYS A 149 -9.26 6.11 14.45
N ARG A 150 -9.72 7.29 14.87
CA ARG A 150 -11.14 7.67 14.74
C ARG A 150 -11.60 7.76 13.29
N PHE A 151 -10.73 8.25 12.41
CA PHE A 151 -10.99 8.29 10.97
C PHE A 151 -10.96 6.89 10.34
N ALA A 152 -10.00 6.04 10.74
CA ALA A 152 -9.77 4.72 10.14
C ALA A 152 -10.75 3.65 10.63
N ALA A 153 -11.29 3.77 11.85
CA ALA A 153 -12.14 2.76 12.47
C ALA A 153 -13.31 2.27 11.59
N PRO A 154 -14.10 3.11 10.92
CA PRO A 154 -15.19 2.63 10.06
C PRO A 154 -14.68 1.85 8.84
N GLY A 155 -13.57 2.29 8.22
CA GLY A 155 -12.97 1.60 7.07
C GLY A 155 -12.41 0.22 7.45
N ILE A 156 -11.68 0.13 8.55
CA ILE A 156 -11.14 -1.15 9.04
C ILE A 156 -12.26 -2.09 9.48
N THR A 157 -13.31 -1.60 10.09
CA THR A 157 -14.48 -2.42 10.44
C THR A 157 -15.13 -3.01 9.19
N PHE A 158 -15.24 -2.23 8.11
CA PHE A 158 -15.74 -2.72 6.83
C PHE A 158 -14.82 -3.79 6.23
N CYS A 159 -13.51 -3.55 6.16
CA CYS A 159 -12.52 -4.55 5.69
C CYS A 159 -12.58 -5.84 6.51
N ARG A 160 -12.67 -5.73 7.85
CA ARG A 160 -12.83 -6.88 8.75
C ARG A 160 -14.10 -7.67 8.43
N SER A 161 -15.23 -7.02 8.19
CA SER A 161 -16.49 -7.68 7.83
C SER A 161 -16.37 -8.44 6.50
N CYS A 162 -15.75 -7.84 5.49
CA CYS A 162 -15.50 -8.48 4.21
C CYS A 162 -14.60 -9.73 4.34
N LEU A 163 -13.51 -9.64 5.09
CA LEU A 163 -12.56 -10.75 5.26
C LEU A 163 -13.12 -11.86 6.17
N LEU A 164 -13.88 -11.52 7.21
CA LEU A 164 -14.50 -12.51 8.09
C LEU A 164 -15.61 -13.31 7.38
N TYR A 165 -16.30 -12.69 6.40
CA TYR A 165 -17.27 -13.40 5.58
C TYR A 165 -16.61 -14.45 4.67
N THR A 166 -15.34 -14.23 4.32
CA THR A 166 -14.56 -15.15 3.44
C THR A 166 -13.84 -16.24 4.22
N SER A 167 -13.67 -16.09 5.55
CA SER A 167 -13.02 -17.09 6.40
C SER A 167 -14.05 -17.75 7.33
N PRO A 168 -14.36 -19.07 7.14
CA PRO A 168 -15.22 -19.79 8.08
C PRO A 168 -14.55 -19.79 9.45
N SER A 169 -15.24 -19.24 10.46
CA SER A 169 -14.82 -19.25 11.86
C SER A 169 -14.56 -20.68 12.32
N PRO A 170 -13.38 -21.04 12.79
CA PRO A 170 -13.23 -22.26 13.57
C PRO A 170 -13.99 -22.07 14.89
N ARG A 171 -14.96 -22.93 15.13
CA ARG A 171 -15.63 -23.09 16.42
C ARG A 171 -14.67 -23.71 17.42
#